data_322ebfc0bbad1ee149b3c3d0f70ba1bb
#
_entry.id   322ebfc0bbad1ee149b3c3d0f70ba1bb
#
_cell.length_a   1.000
_cell.length_b   1.000
_cell.length_c   1.000
_cell.angle_alpha   90.00
_cell.angle_beta   90.00
_cell.angle_gamma   90.00
#
_symmetry.space_group_name_H-M   'P 1'
#
loop_
_entity.id
_entity.type
_entity.pdbx_description
1 polymer ?
#
loop_
_entity_poly.entity_id
_entity_poly.type
_entity_poly.pdbx_seq_one_letter_code
_entity_poly.pdbx_strand_id
1 'polypeptide(L)'
;MAADIRIARKNAGKVGLPEINLGVLAGTGGTARLTRLSGKAMALEMMVTGELMSFEDAHGCNLINHIWEGSAEDFRRDILDWCSQFTLPNKAVKAVGNIKRSCQTGPEIPFEYHLALERELQASLFNSTDAKEGIAAYVEKRVANFTGQ
;
A
#
# COMPACT_ATOMS: atom_id res chain seq x y z
N MET A 1 8.78 -3.63 -2.80
CA MET A 1 8.42 -3.44 -1.38
C MET A 1 8.34 -1.97 -0.94
N ALA A 2 8.88 -1.04 -1.71
CA ALA A 2 8.73 0.40 -1.40
C ALA A 2 7.37 1.01 -1.84
N ALA A 3 6.59 0.30 -2.65
CA ALA A 3 5.26 0.72 -3.04
C ALA A 3 4.25 0.49 -1.91
N ASP A 4 3.23 1.35 -1.83
CA ASP A 4 2.18 1.28 -0.81
C ASP A 4 1.29 0.05 -1.00
N ILE A 5 0.86 -0.20 -2.23
CA ILE A 5 0.06 -1.35 -2.62
C ILE A 5 0.79 -2.09 -3.74
N ARG A 6 0.86 -3.40 -3.63
CA ARG A 6 1.61 -4.26 -4.55
C ARG A 6 0.66 -5.22 -5.22
N ILE A 7 0.57 -5.13 -6.53
CA ILE A 7 -0.31 -5.96 -7.36
C ILE A 7 0.57 -6.74 -8.32
N ALA A 8 0.37 -8.04 -8.39
CA ALA A 8 1.08 -8.91 -9.32
C ALA A 8 0.14 -9.42 -10.43
N ARG A 9 0.69 -9.63 -11.62
CA ARG A 9 -0.01 -10.35 -12.67
C ARG A 9 0.20 -11.85 -12.48
N LYS A 10 -0.88 -12.60 -12.47
CA LYS A 10 -0.86 -14.07 -12.30
C LYS A 10 0.09 -14.74 -13.30
N ASN A 11 0.85 -15.69 -12.82
CA ASN A 11 1.82 -16.46 -13.63
C ASN A 11 2.90 -15.62 -14.33
N ALA A 12 3.14 -14.36 -13.96
CA ALA A 12 4.10 -13.48 -14.64
C ALA A 12 5.54 -13.62 -14.10
N GLY A 13 5.75 -14.31 -13.00
CA GLY A 13 7.08 -14.49 -12.42
C GLY A 13 7.06 -14.92 -10.95
N LYS A 14 8.20 -14.70 -10.32
CA LYS A 14 8.42 -15.00 -8.90
C LYS A 14 9.01 -13.78 -8.20
N VAL A 15 8.97 -13.77 -6.87
CA VAL A 15 9.55 -12.72 -6.05
C VAL A 15 10.42 -13.32 -4.93
N GLY A 16 11.49 -12.63 -4.58
CA GLY A 16 12.39 -13.02 -3.50
C GLY A 16 13.57 -12.08 -3.38
N LEU A 17 14.46 -12.39 -2.45
CA LEU A 17 15.72 -11.68 -2.18
C LEU A 17 16.86 -12.71 -2.14
N PRO A 18 17.39 -13.12 -3.31
CA PRO A 18 18.35 -14.22 -3.43
C PRO A 18 19.81 -13.79 -3.21
N GLU A 19 20.06 -12.64 -2.58
CA GLU A 19 21.40 -12.05 -2.40
C GLU A 19 22.35 -12.94 -1.61
N ILE A 20 21.83 -13.89 -0.81
CA ILE A 20 22.64 -14.89 -0.09
C ILE A 20 23.48 -15.74 -1.04
N ASN A 21 22.99 -15.99 -2.25
CA ASN A 21 23.72 -16.73 -3.28
C ASN A 21 24.96 -15.99 -3.79
N LEU A 22 25.06 -14.70 -3.49
CA LEU A 22 26.24 -13.87 -3.78
C LEU A 22 27.08 -13.59 -2.52
N GLY A 23 26.73 -14.17 -1.37
CA GLY A 23 27.41 -13.95 -0.09
C GLY A 23 27.16 -12.58 0.51
N VAL A 24 26.09 -11.90 0.13
CA VAL A 24 25.70 -10.57 0.63
C VAL A 24 24.24 -10.56 1.11
N LEU A 25 23.87 -9.51 1.82
CA LEU A 25 22.48 -9.29 2.23
C LEU A 25 21.76 -8.38 1.25
N ALA A 26 20.41 -8.45 1.24
CA ALA A 26 19.55 -7.55 0.48
C ALA A 26 19.63 -6.11 1.04
N GLY A 27 20.53 -5.31 0.49
CA GLY A 27 20.75 -3.91 0.84
C GLY A 27 19.58 -2.99 0.45
N THR A 28 19.76 -1.68 0.58
CA THR A 28 18.77 -0.66 0.19
C THR A 28 17.37 -0.86 0.78
N GLY A 29 17.29 -1.48 1.96
CA GLY A 29 16.05 -1.71 2.70
C GLY A 29 15.32 -3.00 2.34
N GLY A 30 15.94 -3.94 1.64
CA GLY A 30 15.35 -5.25 1.35
C GLY A 30 15.02 -6.02 2.62
N THR A 31 16.02 -6.24 3.48
CA THR A 31 15.85 -6.91 4.77
C THR A 31 14.83 -6.21 5.67
N ALA A 32 14.95 -4.89 5.81
CA ALA A 32 14.08 -4.11 6.69
C ALA A 32 12.61 -4.15 6.24
N ARG A 33 12.35 -3.95 4.94
CA ARG A 33 10.98 -3.94 4.41
C ARG A 33 10.34 -5.32 4.42
N LEU A 34 11.08 -6.36 4.01
CA LEU A 34 10.53 -7.72 4.01
C LEU A 34 10.15 -8.15 5.42
N THR A 35 11.01 -7.89 6.42
CA THR A 35 10.72 -8.21 7.81
C THR A 35 9.46 -7.51 8.33
N ARG A 36 9.24 -6.24 7.96
CA ARG A 36 8.04 -5.49 8.36
C ARG A 36 6.76 -5.98 7.65
N LEU A 37 6.88 -6.40 6.40
CA LEU A 37 5.72 -6.85 5.60
C LEU A 37 5.29 -8.27 5.95
N SER A 38 6.24 -9.20 6.07
CA SER A 38 5.96 -10.64 6.18
C SER A 38 6.30 -11.24 7.55
N GLY A 39 6.81 -10.43 8.47
CA GLY A 39 7.28 -10.89 9.78
C GLY A 39 8.66 -11.54 9.75
N LYS A 40 9.28 -11.61 10.95
CA LYS A 40 10.69 -11.99 11.09
C LYS A 40 11.00 -13.41 10.59
N ALA A 41 10.17 -14.38 10.91
CA ALA A 41 10.44 -15.78 10.56
C ALA A 41 10.43 -16.01 9.05
N MET A 42 9.38 -15.59 8.36
CA MET A 42 9.23 -15.70 6.92
C MET A 42 10.32 -14.93 6.18
N ALA A 43 10.61 -13.71 6.62
CA ALA A 43 11.66 -12.89 6.01
C ALA A 43 13.05 -13.53 6.15
N LEU A 44 13.36 -14.09 7.33
CA LEU A 44 14.63 -14.78 7.57
C LEU A 44 14.75 -16.02 6.68
N GLU A 45 13.73 -16.88 6.67
CA GLU A 45 13.70 -18.09 5.85
C GLU A 45 13.93 -17.77 4.36
N MET A 46 13.13 -16.85 3.79
CA MET A 46 13.23 -16.45 2.40
C MET A 46 14.62 -15.92 2.04
N MET A 47 15.21 -15.08 2.90
CA MET A 47 16.49 -14.45 2.60
C MET A 47 17.68 -15.40 2.80
N VAL A 48 17.63 -16.34 3.76
CA VAL A 48 18.76 -17.27 3.99
C VAL A 48 18.72 -18.49 3.07
N THR A 49 17.54 -18.89 2.58
CA THR A 49 17.42 -19.93 1.56
C THR A 49 17.74 -19.36 0.17
N GLY A 50 17.49 -18.07 -0.05
CA GLY A 50 17.60 -17.42 -1.36
C GLY A 50 16.57 -17.93 -2.37
N GLU A 51 15.53 -18.61 -1.92
CA GLU A 51 14.47 -19.13 -2.77
C GLU A 51 13.51 -18.03 -3.24
N LEU A 52 13.04 -18.19 -4.47
CA LEU A 52 12.02 -17.32 -5.04
C LEU A 52 10.66 -17.98 -4.88
N MET A 53 9.72 -17.29 -4.27
CA MET A 53 8.34 -17.77 -4.12
C MET A 53 7.44 -17.32 -5.28
N SER A 54 6.33 -18.04 -5.48
CA SER A 54 5.27 -17.63 -6.40
C SER A 54 4.60 -16.34 -5.92
N PHE A 55 3.86 -15.68 -6.80
CA PHE A 55 3.05 -14.52 -6.37
C PHE A 55 1.90 -14.92 -5.45
N GLU A 56 1.40 -16.14 -5.58
CA GLU A 56 0.38 -16.73 -4.73
C GLU A 56 0.88 -16.90 -3.29
N ASP A 57 2.08 -17.45 -3.11
CA ASP A 57 2.72 -17.58 -1.79
C ASP A 57 3.04 -16.21 -1.21
N ALA A 58 3.52 -15.28 -2.04
CA ALA A 58 3.80 -13.92 -1.65
C ALA A 58 2.53 -13.14 -1.22
N HIS A 59 1.39 -13.45 -1.82
CA HIS A 59 0.09 -12.94 -1.36
C HIS A 59 -0.27 -13.54 0.00
N GLY A 60 -0.05 -14.85 0.19
CA GLY A 60 -0.32 -15.54 1.45
C GLY A 60 0.47 -15.00 2.65
N CYS A 61 1.66 -14.42 2.42
CA CYS A 61 2.48 -13.80 3.47
C CYS A 61 2.47 -12.24 3.47
N ASN A 62 1.46 -11.61 2.88
CA ASN A 62 1.25 -10.16 2.82
C ASN A 62 2.32 -9.36 2.04
N LEU A 63 3.19 -10.03 1.29
CA LEU A 63 4.16 -9.34 0.44
C LEU A 63 3.51 -8.74 -0.81
N ILE A 64 2.41 -9.35 -1.30
CA ILE A 64 1.59 -8.88 -2.42
C ILE A 64 0.15 -8.69 -1.93
N ASN A 65 -0.49 -7.59 -2.30
CA ASN A 65 -1.85 -7.27 -1.90
C ASN A 65 -2.91 -7.92 -2.79
N HIS A 66 -2.64 -7.98 -4.11
CA HIS A 66 -3.58 -8.53 -5.09
C HIS A 66 -2.84 -9.29 -6.19
N ILE A 67 -3.52 -10.30 -6.75
CA ILE A 67 -3.10 -11.01 -7.95
C ILE A 67 -4.22 -10.88 -8.99
N TRP A 68 -3.89 -10.32 -10.15
CA TRP A 68 -4.85 -10.13 -11.24
C TRP A 68 -4.48 -10.97 -12.44
N GLU A 69 -5.49 -11.42 -13.17
CA GLU A 69 -5.34 -12.17 -14.41
C GLU A 69 -5.26 -11.23 -15.61
N GLY A 70 -5.01 -11.79 -16.79
CA GLY A 70 -5.01 -11.06 -18.07
C GLY A 70 -3.65 -11.00 -18.75
N SER A 71 -3.63 -10.42 -19.94
CA SER A 71 -2.41 -10.10 -20.68
C SER A 71 -1.61 -9.00 -19.97
N ALA A 72 -0.37 -8.77 -20.37
CA ALA A 72 0.42 -7.65 -19.82
C ALA A 72 -0.21 -6.28 -20.13
N GLU A 73 -0.88 -6.17 -21.26
CA GLU A 73 -1.55 -4.94 -21.69
C GLU A 73 -2.84 -4.70 -20.91
N ASP A 74 -3.68 -5.74 -20.75
CA ASP A 74 -4.88 -5.66 -19.91
C ASP A 74 -4.52 -5.34 -18.46
N PHE A 75 -3.53 -6.02 -17.91
CA PHE A 75 -3.06 -5.78 -16.54
C PHE A 75 -2.64 -4.32 -16.32
N ARG A 76 -1.91 -3.73 -17.28
CA ARG A 76 -1.53 -2.32 -17.21
C ARG A 76 -2.74 -1.39 -17.24
N ARG A 77 -3.68 -1.62 -18.15
CA ARG A 77 -4.93 -0.85 -18.23
C ARG A 77 -5.71 -0.94 -16.92
N ASP A 78 -5.92 -2.16 -16.43
CA ASP A 78 -6.71 -2.41 -15.23
C ASP A 78 -6.09 -1.76 -13.98
N ILE A 79 -4.73 -1.73 -13.87
CA ILE A 79 -4.03 -0.99 -12.82
C ILE A 79 -4.30 0.51 -12.92
N LEU A 80 -4.23 1.10 -14.12
CA LEU A 80 -4.48 2.53 -14.30
C LEU A 80 -5.92 2.88 -13.94
N ASP A 81 -6.87 2.06 -14.37
CA ASP A 81 -8.29 2.22 -14.05
C ASP A 81 -8.53 2.08 -12.53
N TRP A 82 -7.90 1.11 -11.90
CA TRP A 82 -7.97 0.96 -10.45
C TRP A 82 -7.35 2.14 -9.69
N CYS A 83 -6.21 2.65 -10.14
CA CYS A 83 -5.56 3.81 -9.54
C CYS A 83 -6.40 5.09 -9.69
N SER A 84 -7.15 5.24 -10.78
CA SER A 84 -8.01 6.41 -11.01
C SER A 84 -9.10 6.57 -9.94
N GLN A 85 -9.48 5.47 -9.26
CA GLN A 85 -10.46 5.49 -8.18
C GLN A 85 -9.98 6.28 -6.95
N PHE A 86 -8.68 6.51 -6.80
CA PHE A 86 -8.08 7.26 -5.69
C PHE A 86 -7.83 8.73 -6.02
N THR A 87 -8.22 9.16 -7.20
CA THR A 87 -8.05 10.53 -7.70
C THR A 87 -9.40 11.26 -7.77
N LEU A 88 -9.33 12.55 -8.05
CA LEU A 88 -10.52 13.37 -8.29
C LEU A 88 -11.29 12.87 -9.54
N PRO A 89 -12.60 12.97 -9.52
CA PRO A 89 -13.49 13.43 -8.44
C PRO A 89 -13.88 12.31 -7.45
N ASN A 90 -13.32 11.09 -7.61
CA ASN A 90 -13.77 9.88 -6.91
C ASN A 90 -13.41 9.85 -5.42
N LYS A 91 -12.24 10.42 -5.06
CA LYS A 91 -11.75 10.49 -3.68
C LYS A 91 -11.19 11.86 -3.36
N ALA A 92 -11.35 12.27 -2.10
CA ALA A 92 -10.74 13.46 -1.52
C ALA A 92 -9.21 13.26 -1.42
N VAL A 93 -8.44 13.81 -2.35
CA VAL A 93 -6.99 13.55 -2.48
C VAL A 93 -6.19 13.97 -1.25
N LYS A 94 -6.63 15.01 -0.50
CA LYS A 94 -6.03 15.36 0.80
C LYS A 94 -6.21 14.24 1.82
N ALA A 95 -7.41 13.63 1.88
CA ALA A 95 -7.67 12.51 2.78
C ALA A 95 -6.84 11.28 2.40
N VAL A 96 -6.73 10.96 1.10
CA VAL A 96 -5.86 9.88 0.61
C VAL A 96 -4.40 10.13 1.05
N GLY A 97 -3.89 11.35 0.90
CA GLY A 97 -2.54 11.72 1.32
C GLY A 97 -2.33 11.60 2.84
N ASN A 98 -3.30 12.05 3.64
CA ASN A 98 -3.22 11.98 5.10
C ASN A 98 -3.32 10.54 5.61
N ILE A 99 -4.19 9.70 5.03
CA ILE A 99 -4.26 8.27 5.33
C ILE A 99 -2.91 7.60 5.02
N LYS A 100 -2.34 7.85 3.84
CA LYS A 100 -1.03 7.34 3.48
C LYS A 100 0.04 7.76 4.48
N ARG A 101 0.10 9.03 4.85
CA ARG A 101 1.04 9.55 5.85
C ARG A 101 0.90 8.86 7.20
N SER A 102 -0.34 8.70 7.70
CA SER A 102 -0.61 8.01 8.95
C SER A 102 -0.15 6.54 8.90
N CYS A 103 -0.55 5.81 7.85
CA CYS A 103 -0.19 4.40 7.67
C CYS A 103 1.31 4.15 7.52
N GLN A 104 2.06 5.08 6.90
CA GLN A 104 3.49 4.93 6.72
C GLN A 104 4.30 5.36 7.95
N THR A 105 3.88 6.43 8.64
CA THR A 105 4.61 6.98 9.78
C THR A 105 4.25 6.26 11.08
N GLY A 106 2.98 5.90 11.27
CA GLY A 106 2.45 5.37 12.51
C GLY A 106 3.18 4.12 13.03
N PRO A 107 3.45 3.10 12.21
CA PRO A 107 4.17 1.91 12.64
C PRO A 107 5.64 2.15 13.06
N GLU A 108 6.20 3.32 12.73
CA GLU A 108 7.61 3.68 13.01
C GLU A 108 7.77 4.54 14.26
N ILE A 109 6.65 4.90 14.94
CA ILE A 109 6.64 5.75 16.16
C ILE A 109 5.84 5.08 17.27
N PRO A 110 6.05 5.47 18.56
CA PRO A 110 5.23 4.99 19.66
C PRO A 110 3.74 5.29 19.45
N PHE A 111 2.88 4.38 19.91
CA PHE A 111 1.44 4.40 19.64
C PHE A 111 0.76 5.73 20.05
N GLU A 112 1.15 6.30 21.19
CA GLU A 112 0.62 7.59 21.66
C GLU A 112 0.93 8.75 20.70
N TYR A 113 2.12 8.73 20.10
CA TYR A 113 2.49 9.71 19.08
C TYR A 113 1.75 9.46 17.76
N HIS A 114 1.47 8.20 17.42
CA HIS A 114 0.62 7.89 16.26
C HIS A 114 -0.79 8.43 16.45
N LEU A 115 -1.40 8.25 17.62
CA LEU A 115 -2.71 8.84 17.93
C LEU A 115 -2.70 10.38 17.88
N ALA A 116 -1.60 11.01 18.28
CA ALA A 116 -1.46 12.46 18.16
C ALA A 116 -1.37 12.91 16.70
N LEU A 117 -0.60 12.17 15.87
CA LEU A 117 -0.51 12.38 14.44
C LEU A 117 -1.87 12.21 13.75
N GLU A 118 -2.63 11.18 14.08
CA GLU A 118 -3.99 10.96 13.55
C GLU A 118 -4.90 12.14 13.84
N ARG A 119 -4.90 12.66 15.08
CA ARG A 119 -5.70 13.83 15.45
C ARG A 119 -5.32 15.08 14.64
N GLU A 120 -4.03 15.32 14.44
CA GLU A 120 -3.55 16.44 13.62
C GLU A 120 -4.01 16.29 12.16
N LEU A 121 -3.80 15.13 11.58
CA LEU A 121 -4.20 14.83 10.20
C LEU A 121 -5.72 14.93 10.01
N GLN A 122 -6.47 14.37 10.95
CA GLN A 122 -7.94 14.44 10.94
C GLN A 122 -8.45 15.87 11.09
N ALA A 123 -7.90 16.65 12.04
CA ALA A 123 -8.26 18.05 12.22
C ALA A 123 -8.02 18.88 10.94
N SER A 124 -6.95 18.61 10.22
CA SER A 124 -6.65 19.29 8.94
C SER A 124 -7.69 18.99 7.86
N LEU A 125 -8.38 17.85 7.92
CA LEU A 125 -9.39 17.45 6.95
C LEU A 125 -10.78 18.02 7.26
N PHE A 126 -11.18 18.11 8.52
CA PHE A 126 -12.52 18.57 8.89
C PHE A 126 -12.86 19.99 8.39
N ASN A 127 -11.86 20.83 8.19
CA ASN A 127 -12.05 22.17 7.65
C ASN A 127 -12.11 22.24 6.12
N SER A 128 -11.85 21.12 5.44
CA SER A 128 -11.82 21.07 3.97
C SER A 128 -13.24 21.10 3.37
N THR A 129 -13.32 21.61 2.15
CA THR A 129 -14.55 21.57 1.35
C THR A 129 -14.94 20.11 1.04
N ASP A 130 -13.96 19.26 0.77
CA ASP A 130 -14.19 17.85 0.48
C ASP A 130 -14.76 17.08 1.67
N ALA A 131 -14.36 17.40 2.91
CA ALA A 131 -14.95 16.75 4.08
C ALA A 131 -16.44 17.13 4.25
N LYS A 132 -16.78 18.39 4.02
CA LYS A 132 -18.19 18.87 4.05
C LYS A 132 -19.01 18.19 2.96
N GLU A 133 -18.48 18.14 1.74
CA GLU A 133 -19.11 17.43 0.62
C GLU A 133 -19.32 15.95 0.92
N GLY A 134 -18.30 15.27 1.41
CA GLY A 134 -18.40 13.83 1.74
C GLY A 134 -19.45 13.53 2.80
N ILE A 135 -19.53 14.36 3.85
CA ILE A 135 -20.55 14.24 4.90
C ILE A 135 -21.96 14.51 4.34
N ALA A 136 -22.12 15.58 3.56
CA ALA A 136 -23.40 15.92 2.94
C ALA A 136 -23.88 14.81 1.99
N ALA A 137 -23.01 14.34 1.12
CA ALA A 137 -23.30 13.26 0.19
C ALA A 137 -23.71 11.96 0.89
N TYR A 138 -23.04 11.63 2.01
CA TYR A 138 -23.40 10.47 2.83
C TYR A 138 -24.82 10.59 3.42
N VAL A 139 -25.16 11.75 3.99
CA VAL A 139 -26.49 12.01 4.56
C VAL A 139 -27.58 11.97 3.48
N GLU A 140 -27.29 12.55 2.32
CA GLU A 140 -28.21 12.63 1.17
C GLU A 140 -28.26 11.35 0.33
N LYS A 141 -27.44 10.34 0.65
CA LYS A 141 -27.32 9.06 -0.07
C LYS A 141 -26.99 9.23 -1.57
N ARG A 142 -26.16 10.18 -1.91
CA ARG A 142 -25.65 10.41 -3.26
C ARG A 142 -24.15 10.18 -3.34
N VAL A 143 -23.63 10.11 -4.56
CA VAL A 143 -22.19 10.06 -4.78
C VAL A 143 -21.58 11.43 -4.50
N ALA A 144 -20.49 11.44 -3.72
CA ALA A 144 -19.74 12.67 -3.46
C ALA A 144 -18.92 13.08 -4.70
N ASN A 145 -18.73 14.39 -4.89
CA ASN A 145 -17.92 14.96 -5.96
C ASN A 145 -16.80 15.80 -5.35
N PHE A 146 -15.63 15.19 -5.18
CA PHE A 146 -14.49 15.83 -4.53
C PHE A 146 -13.72 16.76 -5.47
N THR A 147 -13.19 17.85 -4.91
CA THR A 147 -12.47 18.89 -5.66
C THR A 147 -11.01 19.08 -5.24
N GLY A 148 -10.58 18.40 -4.18
CA GLY A 148 -9.22 18.47 -3.64
C GLY A 148 -8.98 19.63 -2.69
N GLN A 149 -10.02 20.30 -2.19
CA GLN A 149 -9.93 21.52 -1.38
C GLN A 149 -10.45 21.34 0.05
#